data_e7d2ef55550f3df56efa1b2ca8ddb16e
#
_entry.id   e7d2ef55550f3df56efa1b2ca8ddb16e
#
_cell.length_a   1.000
_cell.length_b   1.000
_cell.length_c   1.000
_cell.angle_alpha   90.00
_cell.angle_beta   90.00
_cell.angle_gamma   90.00
#
_symmetry.space_group_name_H-M   'P 1'
#
loop_
_entity.id
_entity.type
_entity.pdbx_description
1 polymer ?
#
loop_
_entity_poly.entity_id
_entity_poly.type
_entity_poly.pdbx_seq_one_letter_code
_entity_poly.pdbx_strand_id
1 'polypeptide(L)'
;MNVESLKALFEAIGGDPADVAETSTIVGVLNAISGVLGGATNATTNAEAIANIAAVASALVPDYEDIDVTPTTSEQEITATSGKTLRKVTVAAVTAAIDDNITAGNIKDGVTILGVTGTYDGT
;
A
#
# COMPACT_ATOMS: atom_id res chain seq x y z
N MET A 1 29.88 -15.23 8.06
CA MET A 1 29.18 -15.43 6.78
C MET A 1 30.23 -15.53 5.68
N ASN A 2 30.04 -16.39 4.72
CA ASN A 2 30.97 -16.62 3.62
C ASN A 2 30.30 -16.39 2.24
N VAL A 3 31.11 -16.41 1.19
CA VAL A 3 30.65 -16.16 -0.19
C VAL A 3 29.62 -17.21 -0.62
N GLU A 4 29.79 -18.47 -0.27
CA GLU A 4 28.86 -19.53 -0.67
C GLU A 4 27.47 -19.37 -0.02
N SER A 5 27.42 -18.96 1.25
CA SER A 5 26.14 -18.65 1.92
C SER A 5 25.43 -17.47 1.27
N LEU A 6 26.17 -16.44 0.85
CA LEU A 6 25.60 -15.27 0.16
C LEU A 6 25.13 -15.61 -1.26
N LYS A 7 25.84 -16.49 -1.98
CA LYS A 7 25.39 -17.01 -3.28
C LYS A 7 24.08 -17.78 -3.15
N ALA A 8 23.95 -18.58 -2.09
CA ALA A 8 22.70 -19.30 -1.80
C ALA A 8 21.53 -18.33 -1.51
N LEU A 9 21.79 -17.23 -0.79
CA LEU A 9 20.79 -16.18 -0.57
C LEU A 9 20.41 -15.48 -1.89
N PHE A 10 21.40 -15.15 -2.73
CA PHE A 10 21.16 -14.54 -4.04
C PHE A 10 20.23 -15.39 -4.91
N GLU A 11 20.49 -16.69 -4.97
CA GLU A 11 19.63 -17.63 -5.70
C GLU A 11 18.23 -17.72 -5.08
N ALA A 12 18.14 -17.80 -3.75
CA ALA A 12 16.87 -17.91 -3.03
C ALA A 12 15.93 -16.71 -3.25
N ILE A 13 16.47 -15.53 -3.50
CA ILE A 13 15.69 -14.30 -3.78
C ILE A 13 15.44 -14.06 -5.27
N GLY A 14 15.76 -15.02 -6.13
CA GLY A 14 15.47 -15.00 -7.56
C GLY A 14 16.64 -14.64 -8.48
N GLY A 15 17.86 -14.58 -7.96
CA GLY A 15 19.06 -14.38 -8.79
C GLY A 15 19.42 -15.64 -9.58
N ASP A 16 20.03 -15.46 -10.76
CA ASP A 16 20.55 -16.57 -11.55
C ASP A 16 21.92 -17.00 -11.00
N PRO A 17 22.09 -18.26 -10.55
CA PRO A 17 23.38 -18.74 -10.04
C PRO A 17 24.56 -18.49 -11.01
N ALA A 18 24.31 -18.48 -12.31
CA ALA A 18 25.32 -18.22 -13.32
C ALA A 18 25.94 -16.82 -13.20
N ASP A 19 25.18 -15.84 -12.74
CA ASP A 19 25.65 -14.44 -12.61
C ASP A 19 26.70 -14.28 -11.50
N VAL A 20 26.76 -15.18 -10.54
CA VAL A 20 27.70 -15.12 -9.41
C VAL A 20 28.65 -16.32 -9.37
N ALA A 21 28.61 -17.21 -10.36
CA ALA A 21 29.42 -18.43 -10.38
C ALA A 21 30.91 -18.15 -10.19
N GLU A 22 31.43 -17.13 -10.85
CA GLU A 22 32.84 -16.72 -10.80
C GLU A 22 33.11 -15.65 -9.73
N THR A 23 32.11 -15.20 -8.99
CA THR A 23 32.27 -14.17 -7.98
C THR A 23 32.89 -14.76 -6.71
N SER A 24 34.02 -14.22 -6.27
CA SER A 24 34.82 -14.76 -5.16
C SER A 24 34.89 -13.83 -3.94
N THR A 25 34.23 -12.68 -3.99
CA THR A 25 34.25 -11.69 -2.89
C THR A 25 32.87 -11.47 -2.30
N ILE A 26 32.83 -11.13 -1.01
CA ILE A 26 31.58 -10.79 -0.32
C ILE A 26 30.93 -9.57 -0.98
N VAL A 27 31.69 -8.49 -1.24
CA VAL A 27 31.16 -7.28 -1.89
C VAL A 27 30.57 -7.57 -3.26
N GLY A 28 31.19 -8.47 -4.03
CA GLY A 28 30.68 -8.86 -5.34
C GLY A 28 29.33 -9.54 -5.28
N VAL A 29 29.14 -10.47 -4.35
CA VAL A 29 27.84 -11.14 -4.16
C VAL A 29 26.81 -10.20 -3.56
N LEU A 30 27.19 -9.35 -2.61
CA LEU A 30 26.29 -8.33 -2.05
C LEU A 30 25.80 -7.34 -3.13
N ASN A 31 26.67 -6.93 -4.06
CA ASN A 31 26.25 -6.12 -5.21
C ASN A 31 25.21 -6.86 -6.09
N ALA A 32 25.42 -8.14 -6.33
CA ALA A 32 24.45 -8.95 -7.09
C ALA A 32 23.10 -9.05 -6.35
N ILE A 33 23.12 -9.25 -5.04
CA ILE A 33 21.91 -9.27 -4.20
C ILE A 33 21.17 -7.92 -4.29
N SER A 34 21.89 -6.80 -4.14
CA SER A 34 21.31 -5.46 -4.31
C SER A 34 20.65 -5.30 -5.70
N GLY A 35 21.33 -5.75 -6.74
CA GLY A 35 20.86 -5.66 -8.12
C GLY A 35 19.56 -6.44 -8.37
N VAL A 36 19.44 -7.65 -7.83
CA VAL A 36 18.22 -8.46 -7.95
C VAL A 36 17.02 -7.77 -7.28
N LEU A 37 17.27 -7.00 -6.23
CA LEU A 37 16.24 -6.23 -5.52
C LEU A 37 15.96 -4.87 -6.18
N GLY A 38 16.69 -4.50 -7.23
CA GLY A 38 16.55 -3.23 -7.93
C GLY A 38 17.40 -2.09 -7.37
N GLY A 39 18.39 -2.40 -6.53
CA GLY A 39 19.29 -1.43 -5.91
C GLY A 39 20.59 -1.20 -6.69
N ALA A 40 21.44 -0.32 -6.16
CA ALA A 40 22.74 -0.02 -6.72
C ALA A 40 23.71 -1.21 -6.64
N THR A 41 24.56 -1.36 -7.63
CA THR A 41 25.46 -2.52 -7.80
C THR A 41 26.94 -2.14 -7.87
N ASN A 42 27.30 -0.91 -7.54
CA ASN A 42 28.62 -0.33 -7.73
C ASN A 42 29.43 -0.14 -6.43
N ALA A 43 29.02 -0.81 -5.34
CA ALA A 43 29.76 -0.74 -4.08
C ALA A 43 31.16 -1.32 -4.21
N THR A 44 32.13 -0.69 -3.57
CA THR A 44 33.53 -1.13 -3.53
C THR A 44 33.91 -1.72 -2.17
N THR A 45 33.06 -1.51 -1.17
CA THR A 45 33.23 -2.06 0.18
C THR A 45 31.98 -2.83 0.62
N ASN A 46 32.14 -3.74 1.56
CA ASN A 46 31.02 -4.47 2.15
C ASN A 46 30.02 -3.51 2.81
N ALA A 47 30.51 -2.47 3.50
CA ALA A 47 29.66 -1.48 4.15
C ALA A 47 28.79 -0.71 3.16
N GLU A 48 29.35 -0.31 2.02
CA GLU A 48 28.59 0.35 0.94
C GLU A 48 27.52 -0.60 0.37
N ALA A 49 27.89 -1.85 0.11
CA ALA A 49 26.96 -2.84 -0.44
C ALA A 49 25.81 -3.13 0.54
N ILE A 50 26.10 -3.23 1.83
CA ILE A 50 25.07 -3.39 2.88
C ILE A 50 24.15 -2.17 2.91
N ALA A 51 24.70 -0.96 2.82
CA ALA A 51 23.91 0.27 2.77
C ALA A 51 22.99 0.32 1.54
N ASN A 52 23.48 -0.12 0.39
CA ASN A 52 22.68 -0.21 -0.85
C ASN A 52 21.52 -1.21 -0.69
N ILE A 53 21.77 -2.37 -0.09
CA ILE A 53 20.72 -3.35 0.19
C ILE A 53 19.69 -2.79 1.18
N ALA A 54 20.13 -2.15 2.25
CA ALA A 54 19.24 -1.53 3.24
C ALA A 54 18.35 -0.45 2.60
N ALA A 55 18.90 0.36 1.70
CA ALA A 55 18.16 1.40 0.99
C ALA A 55 17.07 0.82 0.09
N VAL A 56 17.39 -0.20 -0.72
CA VAL A 56 16.40 -0.84 -1.59
C VAL A 56 15.35 -1.61 -0.80
N ALA A 57 15.74 -2.29 0.28
CA ALA A 57 14.81 -3.00 1.16
C ALA A 57 13.80 -2.04 1.80
N SER A 58 14.24 -0.86 2.25
CA SER A 58 13.35 0.18 2.79
C SER A 58 12.36 0.68 1.74
N ALA A 59 12.80 0.81 0.47
CA ALA A 59 11.93 1.24 -0.63
C ALA A 59 10.90 0.18 -1.02
N LEU A 60 11.15 -1.10 -0.74
CA LEU A 60 10.22 -2.21 -1.00
C LEU A 60 9.14 -2.35 0.08
N VAL A 61 9.30 -1.72 1.24
CA VAL A 61 8.27 -1.68 2.29
C VAL A 61 7.26 -0.59 1.93
N PRO A 62 5.98 -0.94 1.67
CA PRO A 62 4.99 0.07 1.33
C PRO A 62 4.75 1.04 2.50
N ASP A 63 4.63 2.33 2.19
CA ASP A 63 4.09 3.31 3.12
C ASP A 63 2.56 3.26 3.00
N TYR A 64 1.91 2.60 3.95
CA TYR A 64 0.47 2.39 3.93
C TYR A 64 -0.29 3.59 4.47
N GLU A 65 -1.50 3.80 3.93
CA GLU A 65 -2.47 4.71 4.54
C GLU A 65 -3.86 4.07 4.61
N ASP A 66 -4.62 4.50 5.60
CA ASP A 66 -6.03 4.19 5.77
C ASP A 66 -6.83 5.46 5.48
N ILE A 67 -7.94 5.34 4.74
CA ILE A 67 -8.79 6.48 4.39
C ILE A 67 -10.20 6.22 4.92
N ASP A 68 -10.75 7.20 5.64
CA ASP A 68 -12.15 7.22 6.06
C ASP A 68 -12.95 8.07 5.08
N VAL A 69 -14.07 7.53 4.61
CA VAL A 69 -14.94 8.16 3.61
C VAL A 69 -16.32 8.37 4.21
N THR A 70 -16.81 9.60 4.11
CA THR A 70 -18.21 9.90 4.36
C THR A 70 -18.95 9.85 3.02
N PRO A 71 -19.98 9.02 2.87
CA PRO A 71 -20.74 8.93 1.63
C PRO A 71 -21.40 10.26 1.25
N THR A 72 -21.45 10.52 -0.03
CA THR A 72 -22.20 11.65 -0.61
C THR A 72 -23.16 11.14 -1.67
N THR A 73 -23.98 12.03 -2.24
CA THR A 73 -24.87 11.71 -3.36
C THR A 73 -24.17 11.70 -4.71
N SER A 74 -22.87 12.02 -4.75
CA SER A 74 -22.04 12.01 -5.95
C SER A 74 -21.01 10.90 -5.90
N GLU A 75 -20.52 10.51 -7.06
CA GLU A 75 -19.38 9.60 -7.16
C GLU A 75 -18.17 10.15 -6.41
N GLN A 76 -17.49 9.28 -5.70
CA GLN A 76 -16.27 9.59 -4.95
C GLN A 76 -15.16 8.65 -5.42
N GLU A 77 -14.12 9.22 -6.01
CA GLU A 77 -12.92 8.46 -6.35
C GLU A 77 -11.94 8.49 -5.18
N ILE A 78 -11.55 7.29 -4.71
CA ILE A 78 -10.65 7.13 -3.57
C ILE A 78 -9.31 6.63 -4.09
N THR A 79 -8.33 7.48 -4.04
CA THR A 79 -6.96 7.18 -4.46
C THR A 79 -5.99 7.38 -3.32
N ALA A 80 -4.88 6.61 -3.35
CA ALA A 80 -3.82 6.79 -2.36
C ALA A 80 -3.13 8.15 -2.55
N THR A 81 -2.67 8.73 -1.45
CA THR A 81 -1.76 9.88 -1.49
C THR A 81 -0.49 9.51 -2.27
N SER A 82 0.07 10.47 -3.01
CA SER A 82 1.30 10.25 -3.78
C SER A 82 2.41 9.64 -2.90
N GLY A 83 2.99 8.54 -3.37
CA GLY A 83 4.03 7.78 -2.65
C GLY A 83 3.50 6.83 -1.59
N LYS A 84 2.18 6.74 -1.38
CA LYS A 84 1.56 5.83 -0.42
C LYS A 84 0.79 4.70 -1.11
N THR A 85 0.55 3.63 -0.35
CA THR A 85 -0.26 2.48 -0.77
C THR A 85 -1.50 2.41 0.11
N LEU A 86 -2.66 2.41 -0.51
CA LEU A 86 -3.93 2.30 0.19
C LEU A 86 -4.06 0.90 0.80
N ARG A 87 -4.20 0.82 2.12
CA ARG A 87 -4.35 -0.42 2.87
C ARG A 87 -5.80 -0.72 3.21
N LYS A 88 -6.52 0.29 3.69
CA LYS A 88 -7.91 0.15 4.13
C LYS A 88 -8.71 1.39 3.77
N VAL A 89 -9.92 1.19 3.27
CA VAL A 89 -10.92 2.23 3.13
C VAL A 89 -12.08 1.87 4.06
N THR A 90 -12.44 2.80 4.95
CA THR A 90 -13.61 2.67 5.80
C THR A 90 -14.67 3.65 5.31
N VAL A 91 -15.80 3.13 4.85
CA VAL A 91 -16.93 3.97 4.44
C VAL A 91 -17.90 4.06 5.60
N ALA A 92 -18.20 5.27 6.05
CA ALA A 92 -19.17 5.50 7.12
C ALA A 92 -20.57 5.02 6.71
N ALA A 93 -21.38 4.68 7.68
CA ALA A 93 -22.76 4.32 7.41
C ALA A 93 -23.51 5.47 6.73
N VAL A 94 -24.33 5.13 5.75
CA VAL A 94 -25.23 6.11 5.12
C VAL A 94 -26.31 6.50 6.13
N THR A 95 -26.46 7.80 6.34
CA THR A 95 -27.46 8.37 7.24
C THR A 95 -28.36 9.37 6.48
N ALA A 96 -29.41 9.85 7.12
CA ALA A 96 -30.29 10.86 6.53
C ALA A 96 -29.56 12.16 6.15
N ALA A 97 -28.40 12.42 6.74
CA ALA A 97 -27.55 13.58 6.40
C ALA A 97 -26.97 13.54 4.97
N ILE A 98 -27.14 12.43 4.25
CA ILE A 98 -26.69 12.31 2.86
C ILE A 98 -27.50 13.19 1.91
N ASP A 99 -28.73 13.53 2.26
CA ASP A 99 -29.62 14.39 1.46
C ASP A 99 -30.52 15.22 2.39
N ASP A 100 -30.47 16.55 2.25
CA ASP A 100 -31.23 17.49 3.07
C ASP A 100 -32.75 17.35 2.93
N ASN A 101 -33.23 16.65 1.89
CA ASN A 101 -34.64 16.38 1.68
C ASN A 101 -35.16 15.17 2.47
N ILE A 102 -34.29 14.40 3.12
CA ILE A 102 -34.68 13.29 3.99
C ILE A 102 -35.09 13.86 5.35
N THR A 103 -36.26 14.46 5.37
CA THR A 103 -36.88 15.06 6.57
C THR A 103 -38.27 14.49 6.79
N ALA A 104 -38.74 14.46 8.04
CA ALA A 104 -40.04 13.87 8.37
C ALA A 104 -41.19 14.48 7.56
N GLY A 105 -41.12 15.78 7.27
CA GLY A 105 -42.16 16.47 6.49
C GLY A 105 -42.21 16.12 5.01
N ASN A 106 -41.13 15.54 4.46
CA ASN A 106 -41.05 15.11 3.07
C ASN A 106 -41.32 13.62 2.88
N ILE A 107 -41.39 12.86 3.98
CA ILE A 107 -41.61 11.41 3.95
C ILE A 107 -43.06 11.14 4.35
N LYS A 108 -43.72 10.23 3.60
CA LYS A 108 -45.10 9.83 3.90
C LYS A 108 -45.24 9.33 5.35
N ASP A 109 -46.33 9.74 6.00
CA ASP A 109 -46.61 9.34 7.37
C ASP A 109 -46.51 7.81 7.57
N GLY A 110 -45.84 7.41 8.63
CA GLY A 110 -45.57 6.01 8.97
C GLY A 110 -44.47 5.31 8.16
N VAL A 111 -43.88 5.95 7.15
CA VAL A 111 -42.71 5.42 6.39
C VAL A 111 -41.41 5.88 7.03
N THR A 112 -40.43 5.00 7.16
CA THR A 112 -39.13 5.34 7.70
C THR A 112 -38.06 5.18 6.61
N ILE A 113 -37.26 6.24 6.40
CA ILE A 113 -36.11 6.26 5.48
C ILE A 113 -34.88 6.70 6.26
N LEU A 114 -33.82 5.87 6.26
CA LEU A 114 -32.57 6.14 6.97
C LEU A 114 -32.76 6.64 8.41
N GLY A 115 -33.73 6.03 9.13
CA GLY A 115 -34.02 6.35 10.53
C GLY A 115 -34.92 7.56 10.73
N VAL A 116 -35.33 8.27 9.67
CA VAL A 116 -36.29 9.38 9.74
C VAL A 116 -37.71 8.85 9.45
N THR A 117 -38.61 8.93 10.42
CA THR A 117 -40.03 8.55 10.25
C THR A 117 -40.83 9.74 9.71
N GLY A 118 -41.53 9.51 8.61
CA GLY A 118 -42.34 10.51 7.93
C GLY A 118 -43.56 10.96 8.70
N THR A 119 -43.94 12.20 8.42
CA THR A 119 -45.17 12.84 8.95
C THR A 119 -45.99 13.49 7.84
N TYR A 120 -45.60 13.35 6.55
CA TYR A 120 -46.33 13.93 5.45
C TYR A 120 -47.62 13.12 5.18
N ASP A 121 -48.78 13.73 5.37
CA ASP A 121 -50.09 13.12 5.23
C ASP A 121 -50.76 13.35 3.87
N GLY A 122 -50.08 14.06 2.97
CA GLY A 122 -50.57 14.37 1.61
C GLY A 122 -51.35 15.68 1.52
N THR A 123 -51.26 16.52 2.53
CA THR A 123 -51.95 17.83 2.52
C THR A 123 -51.01 19.02 2.41
#